data_1c59f48f034d4d479bdd7d8027f082d2
#
_entry.id   1c59f48f034d4d479bdd7d8027f082d2
#
_cell.length_a   1.000
_cell.length_b   1.000
_cell.length_c   1.000
_cell.angle_alpha   90.00
_cell.angle_beta   90.00
_cell.angle_gamma   90.00
#
_symmetry.space_group_name_H-M   'P 1'
#
loop_
_entity.id
_entity.type
_entity.pdbx_description
1 polymer ?
#
loop_
_entity_poly.entity_id
_entity_poly.type
_entity_poly.pdbx_seq_one_letter_code
_entity_poly.pdbx_strand_id
1 'polypeptide(L)'
;MRDTKESRLLLVLLIAIAFALITVDIRGGEDSPVDGARRAAATVFGPIENGVSSAVDPVGNAVSAIRDSGDRHDRLAELETQNAALKAKLGSDERGRSRLKQFDKMLGLAGAGQYGIKGAQVIAIGAAQGFSWTITIDVGADDGIKRDMTVLNGDGLVGRVTTVGPSTATVLLANDPDFTVGTRMEAGDELGFASGQGGRPMRVELLNGKADVDKGDRLVTFGSQADKPFVPGVPVGVVSRVDPSGGDLTRTLDVTPFVSFTKLDIVGVVVQAPQKDPRDTVLPDKPKPEPTPTVTVTVTPSAGAPADGQSQTGPDEQTEQNEQTEQNEQ
;
A
#
# COMPACT_ATOMS: atom_id res chain seq x y z
N MET A 1 15.82 -13.73 -53.35
CA MET A 1 16.20 -13.05 -54.62
C MET A 1 16.39 -14.13 -55.68
N ARG A 2 15.58 -14.14 -56.72
CA ARG A 2 15.67 -15.13 -57.79
C ARG A 2 16.79 -14.70 -58.74
N ASP A 3 17.87 -15.43 -58.74
CA ASP A 3 18.98 -15.30 -59.65
C ASP A 3 18.51 -15.80 -61.02
N THR A 4 18.04 -14.89 -61.85
CA THR A 4 17.62 -15.20 -63.21
C THR A 4 18.85 -15.23 -64.11
N LYS A 5 18.91 -16.23 -65.04
CA LYS A 5 20.00 -16.39 -65.99
C LYS A 5 20.30 -15.09 -66.76
N GLU A 6 19.33 -14.21 -66.91
CA GLU A 6 19.42 -12.89 -67.54
C GLU A 6 20.28 -11.90 -66.73
N SER A 7 20.20 -11.91 -65.40
CA SER A 7 21.00 -11.01 -64.56
C SER A 7 22.49 -11.40 -64.57
N ARG A 8 22.80 -12.69 -64.67
CA ARG A 8 24.18 -13.17 -64.84
C ARG A 8 24.71 -12.83 -66.17
N LEU A 9 23.91 -12.90 -67.23
CA LEU A 9 24.31 -12.56 -68.59
C LEU A 9 24.56 -11.06 -68.71
N LEU A 10 23.76 -10.24 -68.12
CA LEU A 10 23.93 -8.79 -68.04
C LEU A 10 25.18 -8.39 -67.24
N LEU A 11 25.49 -9.07 -66.14
CA LEU A 11 26.68 -8.84 -65.34
C LEU A 11 27.99 -9.24 -66.15
N VAL A 12 27.95 -10.36 -66.83
CA VAL A 12 29.09 -10.81 -67.70
C VAL A 12 29.28 -9.84 -68.83
N LEU A 13 28.22 -9.36 -69.46
CA LEU A 13 28.30 -8.36 -70.55
C LEU A 13 28.88 -7.04 -70.03
N LEU A 14 28.50 -6.60 -68.87
CA LEU A 14 28.99 -5.34 -68.25
C LEU A 14 30.48 -5.44 -67.89
N ILE A 15 30.96 -6.60 -67.39
CA ILE A 15 32.38 -6.88 -67.14
C ILE A 15 33.16 -6.93 -68.45
N ALA A 16 32.63 -7.54 -69.53
CA ALA A 16 33.27 -7.61 -70.80
C ALA A 16 33.42 -6.21 -71.40
N ILE A 17 32.42 -5.34 -71.29
CA ILE A 17 32.49 -3.95 -71.79
C ILE A 17 33.51 -3.16 -70.98
N ALA A 18 33.53 -3.30 -69.63
CA ALA A 18 34.54 -2.64 -68.82
C ALA A 18 35.96 -3.08 -69.13
N PHE A 19 36.18 -4.37 -69.39
CA PHE A 19 37.48 -4.90 -69.77
C PHE A 19 37.94 -4.42 -71.20
N ALA A 20 36.97 -4.32 -72.10
CA ALA A 20 37.24 -3.78 -73.43
C ALA A 20 37.62 -2.31 -73.35
N LEU A 21 36.96 -1.50 -72.57
CA LEU A 21 37.28 -0.08 -72.36
C LEU A 21 38.63 0.10 -71.67
N ILE A 22 39.00 -0.71 -70.67
CA ILE A 22 40.29 -0.67 -70.01
C ILE A 22 41.42 -1.09 -71.04
N THR A 23 41.13 -2.08 -71.86
CA THR A 23 42.13 -2.54 -72.83
C THR A 23 42.40 -1.49 -73.94
N VAL A 24 41.37 -0.76 -74.34
CA VAL A 24 41.46 0.37 -75.26
C VAL A 24 42.24 1.54 -74.64
N ASP A 25 42.03 1.81 -73.39
CA ASP A 25 42.66 2.91 -72.62
C ASP A 25 44.17 2.65 -72.40
N ILE A 26 44.57 1.37 -72.18
CA ILE A 26 45.97 0.99 -71.95
C ILE A 26 46.76 0.94 -73.25
N ARG A 27 46.11 0.70 -74.40
CA ARG A 27 46.77 0.51 -75.70
C ARG A 27 46.79 1.75 -76.54
N GLY A 28 46.04 2.79 -76.19
CA GLY A 28 46.04 4.08 -76.88
C GLY A 28 47.11 4.99 -76.31
N GLY A 29 48.20 5.20 -77.07
CA GLY A 29 49.20 6.25 -76.82
C GLY A 29 48.59 7.64 -77.05
N GLU A 30 49.41 8.71 -76.96
CA GLU A 30 49.06 10.14 -76.91
C GLU A 30 48.04 10.69 -77.93
N ASP A 31 47.57 9.86 -78.92
CA ASP A 31 46.55 10.20 -79.92
C ASP A 31 45.27 9.32 -79.85
N SER A 32 44.87 8.92 -78.73
CA SER A 32 43.66 8.11 -78.54
C SER A 32 42.38 8.92 -78.84
N PRO A 33 41.42 8.37 -79.63
CA PRO A 33 40.16 9.02 -79.96
C PRO A 33 39.28 9.29 -78.69
N VAL A 34 39.68 8.76 -77.54
CA VAL A 34 39.03 8.95 -76.22
C VAL A 34 39.39 10.31 -75.65
N ASP A 35 40.50 10.95 -75.98
CA ASP A 35 40.90 12.27 -75.53
C ASP A 35 39.95 13.41 -76.00
N GLY A 36 39.38 13.23 -77.20
CA GLY A 36 38.35 14.14 -77.71
C GLY A 36 37.05 14.08 -76.90
N ALA A 37 36.66 12.87 -76.53
CA ALA A 37 35.48 12.63 -75.67
C ALA A 37 35.74 13.07 -74.21
N ARG A 38 36.97 12.92 -73.74
CA ARG A 38 37.40 13.37 -72.39
C ARG A 38 37.41 14.89 -72.30
N ARG A 39 37.90 15.61 -73.32
CA ARG A 39 37.87 17.08 -73.43
C ARG A 39 36.44 17.63 -73.55
N ALA A 40 35.57 16.97 -74.33
CA ALA A 40 34.16 17.32 -74.42
C ALA A 40 33.43 17.05 -73.18
N ALA A 41 33.70 15.96 -72.44
CA ALA A 41 33.15 15.65 -71.13
C ALA A 41 33.64 16.64 -70.07
N ALA A 42 34.95 17.03 -70.11
CA ALA A 42 35.48 18.02 -69.17
C ALA A 42 34.85 19.43 -69.35
N THR A 43 34.45 19.79 -70.57
CA THR A 43 33.84 21.09 -70.88
C THR A 43 32.33 21.12 -70.48
N VAL A 44 31.68 19.96 -70.53
CA VAL A 44 30.26 19.84 -70.13
C VAL A 44 30.13 19.55 -68.63
N PHE A 45 31.11 18.86 -68.03
CA PHE A 45 31.08 18.50 -66.61
C PHE A 45 31.91 19.43 -65.73
N GLY A 46 32.72 20.33 -66.27
CA GLY A 46 33.52 21.29 -65.51
C GLY A 46 32.73 22.20 -64.60
N PRO A 47 31.51 22.65 -64.95
CA PRO A 47 30.64 23.45 -63.99
C PRO A 47 29.94 22.62 -62.89
N ILE A 48 30.01 21.29 -62.95
CA ILE A 48 29.29 20.39 -62.00
C ILE A 48 30.10 20.15 -60.73
N GLU A 49 31.45 20.33 -60.77
CA GLU A 49 32.28 20.15 -59.57
C GLU A 49 31.90 21.13 -58.39
N ASN A 50 31.42 22.34 -58.75
CA ASN A 50 30.96 23.26 -57.72
C ASN A 50 29.47 23.05 -57.29
N GLY A 51 28.75 22.19 -58.00
CA GLY A 51 27.35 21.85 -57.66
C GLY A 51 27.19 20.52 -56.89
N VAL A 52 28.19 19.60 -57.02
CA VAL A 52 28.11 18.29 -56.38
C VAL A 52 28.43 18.34 -54.89
N SER A 53 29.32 19.26 -54.47
CA SER A 53 29.63 19.47 -53.05
C SER A 53 28.39 19.95 -52.23
N SER A 54 27.50 20.71 -52.86
CA SER A 54 26.26 21.20 -52.24
C SER A 54 25.12 20.20 -52.25
N ALA A 55 25.18 19.14 -53.09
CA ALA A 55 24.14 18.11 -53.22
C ALA A 55 24.43 16.85 -52.36
N VAL A 56 25.67 16.66 -51.92
CA VAL A 56 26.05 15.51 -51.08
C VAL A 56 25.83 15.77 -49.60
N ASP A 57 25.88 17.05 -49.18
CA ASP A 57 25.61 17.44 -47.79
C ASP A 57 24.21 17.05 -47.29
N PRO A 58 23.10 17.21 -48.03
CA PRO A 58 21.78 16.79 -47.55
C PRO A 58 21.64 15.27 -47.43
N VAL A 59 22.34 14.47 -48.22
CA VAL A 59 22.30 13.00 -48.15
C VAL A 59 23.13 12.50 -46.97
N GLY A 60 24.31 13.08 -46.74
CA GLY A 60 25.13 12.80 -45.55
C GLY A 60 24.40 13.16 -44.25
N ASN A 61 23.73 14.31 -44.22
CA ASN A 61 22.95 14.76 -43.09
C ASN A 61 21.68 13.92 -42.87
N ALA A 62 21.05 13.40 -43.93
CA ALA A 62 19.91 12.50 -43.83
C ALA A 62 20.33 11.12 -43.30
N VAL A 63 21.46 10.59 -43.70
CA VAL A 63 22.00 9.31 -43.21
C VAL A 63 22.46 9.43 -41.75
N SER A 64 23.08 10.55 -41.36
CA SER A 64 23.45 10.81 -39.95
C SER A 64 22.21 11.02 -39.09
N ALA A 65 21.19 11.72 -39.56
CA ALA A 65 19.92 11.92 -38.85
C ALA A 65 19.16 10.59 -38.65
N ILE A 66 19.24 9.65 -39.59
CA ILE A 66 18.63 8.31 -39.46
C ILE A 66 19.43 7.46 -38.46
N ARG A 67 20.76 7.52 -38.46
CA ARG A 67 21.59 6.84 -37.46
C ARG A 67 21.38 7.44 -36.05
N ASP A 68 21.39 8.76 -35.92
CA ASP A 68 21.11 9.45 -34.67
C ASP A 68 19.72 9.16 -34.15
N SER A 69 18.73 8.93 -35.01
CA SER A 69 17.37 8.54 -34.60
C SER A 69 17.31 7.09 -34.09
N GLY A 70 18.07 6.17 -34.70
CA GLY A 70 18.24 4.79 -34.25
C GLY A 70 18.91 4.75 -32.88
N ASP A 71 20.05 5.43 -32.73
CA ASP A 71 20.81 5.49 -31.49
C ASP A 71 20.00 6.13 -30.34
N ARG A 72 19.13 7.09 -30.65
CA ARG A 72 18.22 7.69 -29.66
C ARG A 72 17.11 6.74 -29.24
N HIS A 73 16.55 5.97 -30.16
CA HIS A 73 15.55 4.94 -29.84
C HIS A 73 16.14 3.83 -28.97
N ASP A 74 17.35 3.36 -29.32
CA ASP A 74 18.04 2.34 -28.54
C ASP A 74 18.39 2.84 -27.14
N ARG A 75 18.84 4.09 -27.01
CA ARG A 75 19.09 4.73 -25.71
C ARG A 75 17.81 4.92 -24.88
N LEU A 76 16.68 5.30 -25.51
CA LEU A 76 15.40 5.39 -24.84
C LEU A 76 14.95 4.02 -24.30
N ALA A 77 15.04 2.97 -25.14
CA ALA A 77 14.70 1.60 -24.73
C ALA A 77 15.61 1.10 -23.60
N GLU A 78 16.91 1.40 -23.67
CA GLU A 78 17.86 1.08 -22.60
C GLU A 78 17.55 1.83 -21.31
N LEU A 79 17.28 3.15 -21.38
CA LEU A 79 16.90 3.96 -20.23
C LEU A 79 15.57 3.53 -19.62
N GLU A 80 14.59 3.14 -20.44
CA GLU A 80 13.31 2.58 -19.97
C GLU A 80 13.54 1.25 -19.24
N THR A 81 14.41 0.38 -19.79
CA THR A 81 14.78 -0.89 -19.16
C THR A 81 15.51 -0.68 -17.84
N GLN A 82 16.47 0.26 -17.79
CA GLN A 82 17.17 0.62 -16.57
C GLN A 82 16.22 1.23 -15.53
N ASN A 83 15.29 2.09 -15.95
CA ASN A 83 14.30 2.68 -15.07
C ASN A 83 13.34 1.62 -14.50
N ALA A 84 12.90 0.67 -15.33
CA ALA A 84 12.10 -0.46 -14.88
C ALA A 84 12.86 -1.35 -13.87
N ALA A 85 14.14 -1.63 -14.14
CA ALA A 85 14.99 -2.41 -13.24
C ALA A 85 15.25 -1.68 -11.90
N LEU A 86 15.50 -0.37 -11.94
CA LEU A 86 15.66 0.45 -10.74
C LEU A 86 14.35 0.52 -9.92
N LYS A 87 13.20 0.72 -10.58
CA LYS A 87 11.88 0.68 -9.92
C LYS A 87 11.60 -0.67 -9.28
N ALA A 88 11.97 -1.77 -9.96
CA ALA A 88 11.84 -3.11 -9.41
C ALA A 88 12.72 -3.31 -8.16
N LYS A 89 13.98 -2.84 -8.19
CA LYS A 89 14.89 -2.87 -7.04
C LYS A 89 14.36 -2.03 -5.88
N LEU A 90 13.93 -0.79 -6.12
CA LEU A 90 13.33 0.07 -5.10
C LEU A 90 12.11 -0.60 -4.47
N GLY A 91 11.22 -1.18 -5.29
CA GLY A 91 10.05 -1.89 -4.78
C GLY A 91 10.39 -3.16 -3.99
N SER A 92 11.50 -3.85 -4.28
CA SER A 92 11.97 -4.98 -3.47
C SER A 92 12.57 -4.52 -2.14
N ASP A 93 13.34 -3.43 -2.15
CA ASP A 93 13.94 -2.85 -0.96
C ASP A 93 12.88 -2.28 -0.01
N GLU A 94 11.86 -1.62 -0.55
CA GLU A 94 10.72 -1.13 0.25
C GLU A 94 9.93 -2.27 0.89
N ARG A 95 9.68 -3.35 0.16
CA ARG A 95 9.02 -4.56 0.70
C ARG A 95 9.86 -5.21 1.79
N GLY A 96 11.16 -5.35 1.56
CA GLY A 96 12.09 -5.86 2.57
C GLY A 96 12.09 -5.01 3.85
N ARG A 97 12.16 -3.69 3.73
CA ARG A 97 12.08 -2.75 4.86
C ARG A 97 10.75 -2.81 5.58
N SER A 98 9.63 -2.95 4.85
CA SER A 98 8.31 -3.10 5.45
C SER A 98 8.20 -4.38 6.27
N ARG A 99 8.71 -5.50 5.77
CA ARG A 99 8.75 -6.79 6.51
C ARG A 99 9.59 -6.71 7.77
N LEU A 100 10.77 -6.10 7.70
CA LEU A 100 11.61 -5.87 8.87
C LEU A 100 10.88 -5.07 9.94
N LYS A 101 10.21 -3.97 9.56
CA LYS A 101 9.41 -3.17 10.50
C LYS A 101 8.27 -3.96 11.13
N GLN A 102 7.56 -4.79 10.34
CA GLN A 102 6.49 -5.65 10.87
C GLN A 102 7.06 -6.67 11.86
N PHE A 103 8.21 -7.26 11.53
CA PHE A 103 8.90 -8.22 12.38
C PHE A 103 9.38 -7.57 13.68
N ASP A 104 10.04 -6.41 13.60
CA ASP A 104 10.49 -5.65 14.77
C ASP A 104 9.33 -5.29 15.70
N LYS A 105 8.22 -4.82 15.12
CA LYS A 105 7.01 -4.50 15.87
C LYS A 105 6.41 -5.71 16.56
N MET A 106 6.37 -6.85 15.87
CA MET A 106 5.90 -8.12 16.43
C MET A 106 6.79 -8.61 17.56
N LEU A 107 8.12 -8.53 17.40
CA LEU A 107 9.07 -8.87 18.47
C LEU A 107 8.94 -7.93 19.66
N GLY A 108 8.73 -6.64 19.42
CA GLY A 108 8.47 -5.66 20.47
C GLY A 108 7.23 -6.02 21.30
N LEU A 109 6.13 -6.36 20.63
CA LEU A 109 4.90 -6.82 21.28
C LEU A 109 5.12 -8.12 22.05
N ALA A 110 5.79 -9.11 21.42
CA ALA A 110 6.08 -10.38 22.06
C ALA A 110 7.00 -10.23 23.28
N GLY A 111 8.01 -9.37 23.20
CA GLY A 111 8.92 -9.08 24.32
C GLY A 111 8.21 -8.40 25.48
N ALA A 112 7.37 -7.39 25.21
CA ALA A 112 6.59 -6.69 26.23
C ALA A 112 5.58 -7.61 26.91
N GLY A 113 4.94 -8.52 26.16
CA GLY A 113 4.00 -9.51 26.69
C GLY A 113 4.65 -10.78 27.21
N GLN A 114 5.97 -10.93 27.09
CA GLN A 114 6.72 -12.15 27.46
C GLN A 114 6.22 -13.42 26.77
N TYR A 115 5.76 -13.29 25.51
CA TYR A 115 5.34 -14.42 24.70
C TYR A 115 6.53 -15.06 23.99
N GLY A 116 6.68 -16.38 24.07
CA GLY A 116 7.56 -17.12 23.16
C GLY A 116 6.84 -17.29 21.81
N ILE A 117 7.36 -16.68 20.77
CA ILE A 117 6.71 -16.71 19.44
C ILE A 117 7.58 -17.43 18.40
N LYS A 118 6.93 -18.12 17.45
CA LYS A 118 7.51 -18.56 16.18
C LYS A 118 7.02 -17.62 15.09
N GLY A 119 7.95 -16.89 14.46
CA GLY A 119 7.63 -16.05 13.31
C GLY A 119 7.26 -16.89 12.08
N ALA A 120 6.27 -16.43 11.32
CA ALA A 120 5.77 -17.08 10.11
C ALA A 120 5.34 -16.06 9.07
N GLN A 121 5.38 -16.46 7.79
CA GLN A 121 4.89 -15.69 6.68
C GLN A 121 3.52 -16.20 6.24
N VAL A 122 2.62 -15.29 5.91
CA VAL A 122 1.33 -15.62 5.27
C VAL A 122 1.58 -15.96 3.81
N ILE A 123 1.32 -17.20 3.42
CA ILE A 123 1.56 -17.72 2.07
C ILE A 123 0.29 -17.87 1.23
N ALA A 124 -0.88 -17.93 1.87
CA ALA A 124 -2.16 -17.96 1.18
C ALA A 124 -3.26 -17.35 2.05
N ILE A 125 -4.27 -16.79 1.38
CA ILE A 125 -5.54 -16.43 1.99
C ILE A 125 -6.51 -17.51 1.58
N GLY A 126 -7.16 -18.15 2.54
CA GLY A 126 -8.17 -19.18 2.28
C GLY A 126 -9.30 -18.56 1.48
N ALA A 127 -9.48 -19.03 0.24
CA ALA A 127 -10.70 -18.78 -0.49
C ALA A 127 -11.80 -19.54 0.25
N ALA A 128 -12.62 -18.79 0.92
CA ALA A 128 -13.74 -19.29 1.67
C ALA A 128 -14.70 -20.09 0.76
N GLN A 129 -14.44 -21.36 0.59
CA GLN A 129 -15.54 -22.29 0.31
C GLN A 129 -16.32 -22.36 1.64
N GLY A 130 -17.23 -21.39 1.84
CA GLY A 130 -18.07 -21.33 3.02
C GLY A 130 -17.88 -20.09 3.89
N PHE A 131 -17.50 -18.92 3.34
CA PHE A 131 -17.45 -17.63 4.06
C PHE A 131 -16.50 -17.56 5.27
N SER A 132 -15.54 -18.47 5.42
CA SER A 132 -14.59 -18.49 6.53
C SER A 132 -13.34 -17.64 6.20
N TRP A 133 -13.00 -16.73 7.09
CA TRP A 133 -11.82 -15.87 6.97
C TRP A 133 -10.59 -16.58 7.55
N THR A 134 -9.81 -17.22 6.66
CA THR A 134 -8.63 -17.98 7.04
C THR A 134 -7.40 -17.55 6.26
N ILE A 135 -6.23 -17.79 6.83
CA ILE A 135 -4.94 -17.68 6.16
C ILE A 135 -4.15 -18.97 6.34
N THR A 136 -3.22 -19.23 5.41
CA THR A 136 -2.22 -20.29 5.55
C THR A 136 -0.86 -19.64 5.82
N ILE A 137 -0.13 -20.19 6.77
CA ILE A 137 1.21 -19.75 7.16
C ILE A 137 2.25 -20.84 6.86
N ASP A 138 3.51 -20.46 6.66
CA ASP A 138 4.64 -21.30 6.24
C ASP A 138 5.34 -22.03 7.39
N VAL A 139 4.64 -22.25 8.51
CA VAL A 139 5.13 -23.05 9.67
C VAL A 139 4.09 -24.09 10.03
N GLY A 140 4.57 -25.26 10.48
CA GLY A 140 3.72 -26.41 10.78
C GLY A 140 4.13 -27.20 11.99
N ALA A 141 3.75 -28.49 12.01
CA ALA A 141 4.07 -29.39 13.11
C ALA A 141 5.57 -29.55 13.32
N ASP A 142 6.37 -29.55 12.24
CA ASP A 142 7.83 -29.66 12.28
C ASP A 142 8.47 -28.47 13.00
N ASP A 143 7.79 -27.33 13.05
CA ASP A 143 8.18 -26.11 13.75
C ASP A 143 7.63 -26.02 15.18
N GLY A 144 6.94 -27.04 15.64
CA GLY A 144 6.32 -27.10 16.96
C GLY A 144 4.95 -26.46 17.05
N ILE A 145 4.35 -26.10 15.91
CA ILE A 145 2.99 -25.52 15.85
C ILE A 145 1.97 -26.60 16.20
N LYS A 146 0.98 -26.22 16.98
CA LYS A 146 -0.13 -27.08 17.39
C LYS A 146 -1.45 -26.35 17.17
N ARG A 147 -2.51 -27.12 17.08
CA ARG A 147 -3.88 -26.61 17.05
C ARG A 147 -4.15 -25.79 18.31
N ASP A 148 -5.04 -24.81 18.18
CA ASP A 148 -5.45 -23.92 19.24
C ASP A 148 -4.26 -23.12 19.87
N MET A 149 -3.33 -22.68 19.02
CA MET A 149 -2.32 -21.69 19.38
C MET A 149 -2.78 -20.30 18.92
N THR A 150 -2.51 -19.30 19.76
CA THR A 150 -2.76 -17.88 19.45
C THR A 150 -1.84 -17.41 18.34
N VAL A 151 -2.39 -16.66 17.39
CA VAL A 151 -1.62 -15.99 16.33
C VAL A 151 -1.78 -14.48 16.49
N LEU A 152 -0.66 -13.78 16.47
CA LEU A 152 -0.59 -12.31 16.63
C LEU A 152 0.33 -11.70 15.57
N ASN A 153 0.27 -10.38 15.42
CA ASN A 153 1.27 -9.60 14.71
C ASN A 153 1.73 -8.42 15.60
N GLY A 154 2.43 -7.45 15.03
CA GLY A 154 2.87 -6.28 15.78
C GLY A 154 1.74 -5.33 16.22
N ASP A 155 0.53 -5.48 15.69
CA ASP A 155 -0.63 -4.67 16.05
C ASP A 155 -1.52 -5.34 17.11
N GLY A 156 -1.54 -6.69 17.17
CA GLY A 156 -2.36 -7.43 18.13
C GLY A 156 -2.81 -8.81 17.63
N LEU A 157 -4.00 -9.21 18.04
CA LEU A 157 -4.58 -10.53 17.79
C LEU A 157 -4.99 -10.73 16.33
N VAL A 158 -4.33 -11.67 15.66
CA VAL A 158 -4.65 -12.08 14.29
C VAL A 158 -5.73 -13.17 14.29
N GLY A 159 -5.60 -14.18 15.17
CA GLY A 159 -6.51 -15.30 15.20
C GLY A 159 -6.00 -16.50 16.00
N ARG A 160 -6.44 -17.70 15.62
CA ARG A 160 -6.00 -18.97 16.21
C ARG A 160 -5.71 -20.03 15.14
N VAL A 161 -4.78 -20.92 15.43
CA VAL A 161 -4.49 -22.07 14.55
C VAL A 161 -5.63 -23.08 14.62
N THR A 162 -6.17 -23.50 13.47
CA THR A 162 -7.25 -24.49 13.37
C THR A 162 -6.78 -25.83 12.82
N THR A 163 -5.90 -25.79 11.81
CA THR A 163 -5.40 -26.99 11.16
C THR A 163 -3.89 -26.90 11.05
N VAL A 164 -3.20 -28.02 11.27
CA VAL A 164 -1.74 -28.08 11.23
C VAL A 164 -1.34 -29.21 10.29
N GLY A 165 -0.58 -28.85 9.25
CA GLY A 165 0.17 -29.77 8.41
C GLY A 165 1.61 -29.90 8.86
N PRO A 166 2.45 -30.70 8.16
CA PRO A 166 3.86 -30.85 8.52
C PRO A 166 4.63 -29.52 8.51
N SER A 167 4.58 -28.76 7.42
CA SER A 167 5.30 -27.51 7.19
C SER A 167 4.41 -26.25 7.06
N THR A 168 3.09 -26.40 7.17
CA THR A 168 2.13 -25.30 7.05
C THR A 168 1.04 -25.41 8.09
N ALA A 169 0.38 -24.30 8.42
CA ALA A 169 -0.81 -24.30 9.26
C ALA A 169 -1.87 -23.33 8.75
N THR A 170 -3.14 -23.64 9.04
CA THR A 170 -4.27 -22.76 8.76
C THR A 170 -4.69 -22.03 10.02
N VAL A 171 -4.90 -20.73 9.90
CA VAL A 171 -5.31 -19.83 10.97
C VAL A 171 -6.69 -19.27 10.67
N LEU A 172 -7.62 -19.41 11.60
CA LEU A 172 -8.91 -18.71 11.59
C LEU A 172 -8.68 -17.28 12.10
N LEU A 173 -9.07 -16.30 11.30
CA LEU A 173 -8.85 -14.89 11.63
C LEU A 173 -9.88 -14.39 12.64
N ALA A 174 -9.49 -13.40 13.44
CA ALA A 174 -10.35 -12.86 14.50
C ALA A 174 -11.58 -12.11 13.98
N ASN A 175 -11.61 -11.74 12.70
CA ASN A 175 -12.80 -11.16 12.08
C ASN A 175 -13.79 -12.20 11.54
N ASP A 176 -13.47 -13.49 11.59
CA ASP A 176 -14.39 -14.56 11.16
C ASP A 176 -15.63 -14.65 12.07
N PRO A 177 -16.85 -14.82 11.54
CA PRO A 177 -18.05 -14.97 12.35
C PRO A 177 -18.03 -16.15 13.33
N ASP A 178 -17.27 -17.21 13.01
CA ASP A 178 -17.11 -18.39 13.88
C ASP A 178 -15.97 -18.20 14.91
N PHE A 179 -15.34 -17.02 14.91
CA PHE A 179 -14.30 -16.69 15.87
C PHE A 179 -14.88 -15.99 17.09
N THR A 180 -14.56 -16.51 18.27
CA THR A 180 -14.89 -15.89 19.54
C THR A 180 -13.71 -15.97 20.49
N VAL A 181 -13.43 -14.89 21.21
CA VAL A 181 -12.36 -14.79 22.20
C VAL A 181 -12.83 -14.06 23.47
N GLY A 182 -12.43 -14.58 24.62
CA GLY A 182 -12.62 -13.87 25.88
C GLY A 182 -11.73 -12.62 25.95
N THR A 183 -12.32 -11.50 26.31
CA THR A 183 -11.65 -10.20 26.38
C THR A 183 -11.83 -9.56 27.76
N ARG A 184 -10.91 -8.66 28.06
CA ARG A 184 -10.95 -7.79 29.24
C ARG A 184 -10.76 -6.34 28.79
N MET A 185 -11.53 -5.45 29.40
CA MET A 185 -11.34 -4.01 29.24
C MET A 185 -10.07 -3.55 29.93
N GLU A 186 -9.36 -2.60 29.35
CA GLU A 186 -8.19 -1.94 29.98
C GLU A 186 -8.60 -1.22 31.26
N ALA A 187 -9.65 -0.44 31.20
CA ALA A 187 -10.20 0.25 32.35
C ALA A 187 -11.32 -0.59 32.99
N GLY A 188 -11.23 -0.84 34.29
CA GLY A 188 -12.33 -1.46 35.06
C GLY A 188 -12.35 -2.99 35.11
N ASP A 189 -11.42 -3.69 34.45
CA ASP A 189 -11.33 -5.16 34.45
C ASP A 189 -12.59 -5.90 33.98
N GLU A 190 -13.51 -5.20 33.30
CA GLU A 190 -14.76 -5.79 32.80
C GLU A 190 -14.49 -6.87 31.74
N LEU A 191 -15.15 -8.00 31.91
CA LEU A 191 -14.97 -9.17 31.03
C LEU A 191 -16.09 -9.24 29.99
N GLY A 192 -15.74 -9.76 28.81
CA GLY A 192 -16.68 -9.98 27.73
C GLY A 192 -16.18 -10.98 26.70
N PHE A 193 -16.99 -11.24 25.71
CA PHE A 193 -16.68 -12.09 24.57
C PHE A 193 -16.69 -11.27 23.30
N ALA A 194 -15.58 -11.25 22.57
CA ALA A 194 -15.47 -10.61 21.27
C ALA A 194 -15.68 -11.65 20.17
N SER A 195 -16.58 -11.35 19.23
CA SER A 195 -16.89 -12.19 18.08
C SER A 195 -16.65 -11.44 16.77
N GLY A 196 -16.09 -12.12 15.77
CA GLY A 196 -15.88 -11.58 14.45
C GLY A 196 -17.18 -11.28 13.71
N GLN A 197 -17.16 -10.29 12.81
CA GLN A 197 -18.31 -9.88 12.00
C GLN A 197 -17.94 -9.70 10.51
N GLY A 198 -16.91 -10.42 10.04
CA GLY A 198 -16.37 -10.27 8.69
C GLY A 198 -15.69 -8.92 8.48
N GLY A 199 -16.16 -8.14 7.50
CA GLY A 199 -15.62 -6.81 7.21
C GLY A 199 -16.12 -5.68 8.12
N ARG A 200 -16.96 -5.98 9.12
CA ARG A 200 -17.50 -5.02 10.11
C ARG A 200 -16.67 -5.02 11.38
N PRO A 201 -16.82 -4.01 12.26
CA PRO A 201 -16.27 -4.05 13.62
C PRO A 201 -16.65 -5.34 14.35
N MET A 202 -15.78 -5.83 15.21
CA MET A 202 -16.09 -6.99 16.07
C MET A 202 -17.20 -6.62 17.05
N ARG A 203 -18.07 -7.57 17.34
CA ARG A 203 -19.08 -7.42 18.38
C ARG A 203 -18.53 -7.96 19.70
N VAL A 204 -18.66 -7.16 20.74
CA VAL A 204 -18.27 -7.56 22.09
C VAL A 204 -19.48 -7.52 23.00
N GLU A 205 -19.72 -8.62 23.70
CA GLU A 205 -20.77 -8.75 24.71
C GLU A 205 -20.11 -8.81 26.08
N LEU A 206 -20.33 -7.75 26.88
CA LEU A 206 -19.83 -7.70 28.24
C LEU A 206 -20.75 -8.51 29.17
N LEU A 207 -20.14 -9.19 30.14
CA LEU A 207 -20.86 -9.99 31.14
C LEU A 207 -21.64 -9.12 32.12
N ASN A 208 -21.20 -7.87 32.32
CA ASN A 208 -21.86 -6.90 33.18
C ASN A 208 -22.61 -5.88 32.29
N GLY A 209 -23.93 -5.96 32.27
CA GLY A 209 -24.79 -5.02 31.53
C GLY A 209 -24.74 -3.56 32.04
N LYS A 210 -24.19 -3.34 33.23
CA LYS A 210 -24.05 -2.01 33.88
C LYS A 210 -22.60 -1.49 33.77
N ALA A 211 -21.73 -2.19 33.04
CA ALA A 211 -20.34 -1.76 32.86
C ALA A 211 -20.28 -0.32 32.35
N ASP A 212 -19.43 0.50 32.97
CA ASP A 212 -19.17 1.85 32.52
C ASP A 212 -18.06 1.77 31.45
N VAL A 213 -18.42 2.03 30.20
CA VAL A 213 -17.55 1.89 29.04
C VAL A 213 -17.71 3.07 28.12
N ASP A 214 -16.59 3.65 27.75
CA ASP A 214 -16.52 4.79 26.85
C ASP A 214 -15.98 4.40 25.47
N LYS A 215 -16.37 5.21 24.49
CA LYS A 215 -15.73 5.15 23.16
C LYS A 215 -14.25 5.50 23.30
N GLY A 216 -13.39 4.65 22.74
CA GLY A 216 -11.93 4.79 22.84
C GLY A 216 -11.30 3.88 23.88
N ASP A 217 -12.10 3.19 24.71
CA ASP A 217 -11.59 2.15 25.59
C ASP A 217 -11.03 0.98 24.78
N ARG A 218 -10.04 0.32 25.35
CA ARG A 218 -9.27 -0.71 24.66
C ARG A 218 -9.47 -2.06 25.32
N LEU A 219 -9.33 -3.10 24.49
CA LEU A 219 -9.53 -4.47 24.93
C LEU A 219 -8.28 -5.30 24.67
N VAL A 220 -8.00 -6.21 25.60
CA VAL A 220 -6.99 -7.27 25.48
C VAL A 220 -7.66 -8.63 25.66
N THR A 221 -7.00 -9.69 25.21
CA THR A 221 -7.43 -11.06 25.49
C THR A 221 -7.37 -11.33 26.99
N PHE A 222 -8.41 -11.96 27.53
CA PHE A 222 -8.43 -12.41 28.94
C PHE A 222 -7.56 -13.66 29.14
N GLY A 223 -7.38 -14.44 28.09
CA GLY A 223 -6.77 -15.73 28.13
C GLY A 223 -7.78 -16.86 28.28
N SER A 224 -7.34 -18.09 28.06
CA SER A 224 -8.17 -19.29 28.13
C SER A 224 -7.56 -20.28 29.12
N GLN A 225 -8.33 -21.29 29.53
CA GLN A 225 -7.83 -22.34 30.40
C GLN A 225 -6.62 -23.04 29.78
N ALA A 226 -5.53 -23.15 30.52
CA ALA A 226 -4.26 -23.68 30.05
C ALA A 226 -3.66 -22.93 28.83
N ASP A 227 -3.94 -21.61 28.73
CA ASP A 227 -3.49 -20.69 27.69
C ASP A 227 -3.86 -21.11 26.26
N LYS A 228 -4.95 -21.87 26.11
CA LYS A 228 -5.46 -22.33 24.80
C LYS A 228 -6.96 -22.13 24.72
N PRO A 229 -7.44 -21.62 23.58
CA PRO A 229 -6.70 -21.22 22.38
C PRO A 229 -6.03 -19.85 22.49
N PHE A 230 -6.23 -19.08 23.56
CA PHE A 230 -5.75 -17.72 23.67
C PHE A 230 -4.91 -17.49 24.90
N VAL A 231 -3.76 -16.85 24.71
CA VAL A 231 -2.94 -16.33 25.80
C VAL A 231 -3.49 -14.99 26.29
N PRO A 232 -3.30 -14.61 27.58
CA PRO A 232 -3.79 -13.34 28.09
C PRO A 232 -2.97 -12.14 27.59
N GLY A 233 -3.61 -10.96 27.57
CA GLY A 233 -2.95 -9.66 27.37
C GLY A 233 -2.65 -9.28 25.92
N VAL A 234 -3.08 -10.05 24.92
CA VAL A 234 -2.89 -9.67 23.49
C VAL A 234 -3.87 -8.57 23.12
N PRO A 235 -3.41 -7.44 22.53
CA PRO A 235 -4.29 -6.37 22.09
C PRO A 235 -5.34 -6.85 21.06
N VAL A 236 -6.62 -6.52 21.29
CA VAL A 236 -7.73 -6.91 20.41
C VAL A 236 -8.21 -5.72 19.57
N GLY A 237 -8.57 -4.62 20.21
CA GLY A 237 -9.13 -3.48 19.52
C GLY A 237 -9.53 -2.34 20.45
N VAL A 238 -10.19 -1.34 19.86
CA VAL A 238 -10.69 -0.14 20.52
C VAL A 238 -12.21 -0.02 20.32
N VAL A 239 -12.92 0.36 21.38
CA VAL A 239 -14.37 0.58 21.35
C VAL A 239 -14.68 1.75 20.41
N SER A 240 -15.40 1.45 19.35
CA SER A 240 -15.85 2.45 18.36
C SER A 240 -17.26 2.95 18.64
N ARG A 241 -18.11 2.09 19.20
CA ARG A 241 -19.48 2.40 19.57
C ARG A 241 -19.92 1.55 20.76
N VAL A 242 -20.72 2.15 21.63
CA VAL A 242 -21.40 1.50 22.73
C VAL A 242 -22.88 1.48 22.39
N ASP A 243 -23.50 0.32 22.35
CA ASP A 243 -24.95 0.25 22.14
C ASP A 243 -25.69 0.68 23.43
N PRO A 244 -26.74 1.48 23.29
CA PRO A 244 -27.51 1.90 24.46
C PRO A 244 -28.09 0.68 25.17
N SER A 245 -27.93 0.64 26.48
CA SER A 245 -28.45 -0.45 27.33
C SER A 245 -29.96 -0.45 27.26
N GLY A 246 -30.55 -1.39 26.52
CA GLY A 246 -32.00 -1.56 26.40
C GLY A 246 -32.66 -2.30 27.57
N GLY A 247 -32.01 -2.35 28.73
CA GLY A 247 -32.48 -3.16 29.86
C GLY A 247 -32.00 -4.61 29.84
N ASP A 248 -31.08 -4.93 28.95
CA ASP A 248 -30.51 -6.27 28.81
C ASP A 248 -29.51 -6.59 29.94
N LEU A 249 -29.36 -7.88 30.24
CA LEU A 249 -28.39 -8.39 31.21
C LEU A 249 -26.93 -8.21 30.71
N THR A 250 -26.74 -8.03 29.42
CA THR A 250 -25.44 -7.86 28.79
C THR A 250 -25.36 -6.51 28.06
N ARG A 251 -24.18 -5.90 28.00
CA ARG A 251 -23.90 -4.70 27.23
C ARG A 251 -23.14 -5.03 25.96
N THR A 252 -23.62 -4.55 24.83
CA THR A 252 -23.02 -4.81 23.53
C THR A 252 -22.21 -3.61 23.07
N LEU A 253 -21.03 -3.89 22.51
CA LEU A 253 -20.08 -2.90 22.00
C LEU A 253 -19.68 -3.28 20.57
N ASP A 254 -19.43 -2.27 19.73
CA ASP A 254 -18.69 -2.44 18.49
C ASP A 254 -17.24 -2.06 18.72
N VAL A 255 -16.32 -2.94 18.35
CA VAL A 255 -14.88 -2.79 18.56
C VAL A 255 -14.15 -2.84 17.23
N THR A 256 -13.36 -1.82 16.94
CA THR A 256 -12.49 -1.80 15.79
C THR A 256 -11.20 -2.54 16.14
N PRO A 257 -10.86 -3.64 15.44
CA PRO A 257 -9.61 -4.37 15.67
C PRO A 257 -8.39 -3.50 15.44
N PHE A 258 -7.31 -3.70 16.20
CA PHE A 258 -6.02 -3.07 15.91
C PHE A 258 -5.37 -3.65 14.66
N VAL A 259 -5.64 -4.93 14.37
CA VAL A 259 -5.08 -5.66 13.23
C VAL A 259 -5.86 -5.38 11.96
N SER A 260 -5.13 -5.09 10.87
CA SER A 260 -5.71 -5.03 9.52
C SER A 260 -5.65 -6.41 8.86
N PHE A 261 -6.76 -7.11 8.78
CA PHE A 261 -6.85 -8.46 8.20
C PHE A 261 -6.63 -8.53 6.69
N THR A 262 -6.62 -7.38 6.01
CA THR A 262 -6.38 -7.28 4.56
C THR A 262 -4.91 -7.04 4.21
N LYS A 263 -4.03 -6.83 5.19
CA LYS A 263 -2.62 -6.48 5.01
C LYS A 263 -1.69 -7.36 5.85
N LEU A 264 -2.01 -8.65 5.96
CA LEU A 264 -1.20 -9.60 6.72
C LEU A 264 -0.08 -10.13 5.82
N ASP A 265 1.18 -10.01 6.27
CA ASP A 265 2.36 -10.60 5.62
C ASP A 265 3.18 -11.42 6.64
N ILE A 266 3.53 -10.82 7.79
CA ILE A 266 4.28 -11.47 8.87
C ILE A 266 3.39 -11.62 10.10
N VAL A 267 3.38 -12.82 10.67
CA VAL A 267 2.64 -13.15 11.89
C VAL A 267 3.52 -13.96 12.83
N GLY A 268 3.16 -14.00 14.10
CA GLY A 268 3.81 -14.82 15.13
C GLY A 268 2.83 -15.80 15.74
N VAL A 269 3.18 -17.07 15.79
CA VAL A 269 2.41 -18.07 16.54
C VAL A 269 2.98 -18.16 17.93
N VAL A 270 2.15 -18.01 18.94
CA VAL A 270 2.58 -18.12 20.35
C VAL A 270 2.77 -19.59 20.70
N VAL A 271 4.02 -19.99 20.86
CA VAL A 271 4.42 -21.36 21.23
C VAL A 271 4.64 -21.52 22.73
N GLN A 272 4.87 -20.41 23.43
CA GLN A 272 5.02 -20.37 24.88
C GLN A 272 4.23 -19.20 25.46
N ALA A 273 3.28 -19.50 26.33
CA ALA A 273 2.50 -18.51 27.04
C ALA A 273 3.36 -17.73 28.05
N PRO A 274 2.96 -16.51 28.43
CA PRO A 274 3.66 -15.73 29.44
C PRO A 274 3.50 -16.40 30.82
N GLN A 275 4.52 -16.31 31.68
CA GLN A 275 4.45 -16.83 33.02
C GLN A 275 3.52 -16.06 33.96
N LYS A 276 3.27 -14.80 33.61
CA LYS A 276 2.33 -13.90 34.31
C LYS A 276 1.48 -13.19 33.28
N ASP A 277 0.23 -12.93 33.61
CA ASP A 277 -0.65 -12.11 32.76
C ASP A 277 -0.02 -10.72 32.54
N PRO A 278 0.36 -10.35 31.31
CA PRO A 278 0.94 -9.05 31.00
C PRO A 278 -0.09 -7.91 31.14
N ARG A 279 -1.37 -8.23 31.29
CA ARG A 279 -2.48 -7.28 31.36
C ARG A 279 -2.42 -6.26 30.19
N ASP A 280 -2.32 -4.98 30.53
CA ASP A 280 -2.38 -3.87 29.54
C ASP A 280 -1.01 -3.41 29.04
N THR A 281 0.07 -4.07 29.47
CA THR A 281 1.46 -3.67 29.16
C THR A 281 1.74 -3.61 27.65
N VAL A 282 1.00 -4.38 26.86
CA VAL A 282 1.21 -4.55 25.42
C VAL A 282 0.29 -3.66 24.57
N LEU A 283 -0.62 -2.92 25.20
CA LEU A 283 -1.53 -2.04 24.48
C LEU A 283 -0.76 -0.91 23.77
N PRO A 284 -1.11 -0.57 22.52
CA PRO A 284 -0.55 0.59 21.85
C PRO A 284 -0.90 1.86 22.61
N ASP A 285 -0.08 2.92 22.47
CA ASP A 285 -0.37 4.22 23.08
C ASP A 285 -1.77 4.73 22.72
N LYS A 286 -2.45 5.38 23.68
CA LYS A 286 -3.74 6.03 23.37
C LYS A 286 -3.53 7.09 22.29
N PRO A 287 -4.42 7.13 21.26
CA PRO A 287 -4.37 8.22 20.31
C PRO A 287 -4.46 9.56 21.04
N LYS A 288 -3.51 10.45 20.76
CA LYS A 288 -3.54 11.79 21.32
C LYS A 288 -4.86 12.44 20.90
N PRO A 289 -5.66 13.00 21.84
CA PRO A 289 -6.90 13.65 21.47
C PRO A 289 -6.61 14.72 20.42
N GLU A 290 -7.31 14.65 19.30
CA GLU A 290 -7.25 15.71 18.30
C GLU A 290 -7.67 17.02 18.94
N PRO A 291 -6.92 18.12 18.75
CA PRO A 291 -7.31 19.41 19.30
C PRO A 291 -8.70 19.74 18.77
N THR A 292 -9.65 19.85 19.65
CA THR A 292 -11.00 20.29 19.31
C THR A 292 -10.88 21.63 18.57
N PRO A 293 -11.39 21.77 17.33
CA PRO A 293 -11.30 23.03 16.62
C PRO A 293 -12.00 24.09 17.47
N THR A 294 -11.21 25.00 18.04
CA THR A 294 -11.74 26.17 18.73
C THR A 294 -12.37 27.08 17.67
N VAL A 295 -13.68 27.04 17.56
CA VAL A 295 -14.41 28.00 16.72
C VAL A 295 -14.32 29.34 17.42
N THR A 296 -13.36 30.16 17.01
CA THR A 296 -13.30 31.56 17.44
C THR A 296 -14.42 32.30 16.71
N VAL A 297 -15.55 32.49 17.35
CA VAL A 297 -16.58 33.38 16.86
C VAL A 297 -16.10 34.81 17.01
N THR A 298 -15.55 35.39 15.96
CA THR A 298 -15.25 36.83 15.91
C THR A 298 -16.58 37.57 15.84
N VAL A 299 -17.07 38.07 16.95
CA VAL A 299 -18.20 38.98 16.96
C VAL A 299 -17.69 40.31 16.44
N THR A 300 -17.97 40.61 15.18
CA THR A 300 -17.75 41.96 14.62
C THR A 300 -18.79 42.88 15.25
N PRO A 301 -18.38 43.94 16.01
CA PRO A 301 -19.35 44.90 16.50
C PRO A 301 -19.94 45.63 15.30
N SER A 302 -21.26 45.55 15.14
CA SER A 302 -22.01 46.34 14.16
C SER A 302 -21.80 47.81 14.46
N ALA A 303 -21.22 48.53 13.52
CA ALA A 303 -21.05 49.97 13.58
C ALA A 303 -22.44 50.64 13.66
N GLY A 304 -22.62 51.47 14.68
CA GLY A 304 -23.85 52.14 15.01
C GLY A 304 -24.37 53.02 13.87
N ALA A 305 -25.68 53.01 13.68
CA ALA A 305 -26.41 54.00 12.93
C ALA A 305 -26.49 55.31 13.76
N PRO A 306 -26.53 56.49 13.09
CA PRO A 306 -26.49 57.79 13.79
C PRO A 306 -27.81 58.12 14.45
N ALA A 307 -27.66 58.73 15.61
CA ALA A 307 -28.73 59.33 16.38
C ALA A 307 -29.34 60.56 15.67
N ASP A 308 -30.68 60.61 15.59
CA ASP A 308 -31.40 61.88 15.52
C ASP A 308 -32.48 61.87 16.58
N GLY A 309 -32.53 63.04 17.26
CA GLY A 309 -33.15 63.25 18.51
C GLY A 309 -34.65 63.48 18.49
N GLN A 310 -35.21 63.39 19.64
CA GLN A 310 -36.00 64.42 20.33
C GLN A 310 -36.85 63.82 21.44
N SER A 311 -36.56 64.37 22.62
CA SER A 311 -37.44 64.76 23.75
C SER A 311 -38.85 64.21 23.84
N GLN A 312 -39.24 63.64 24.98
CA GLN A 312 -39.99 64.28 26.05
C GLN A 312 -40.61 63.28 27.05
N THR A 313 -40.46 63.60 28.27
CA THR A 313 -41.34 63.42 29.44
C THR A 313 -41.74 62.03 29.91
N GLY A 314 -41.28 61.76 31.11
CA GLY A 314 -41.81 60.72 32.03
C GLY A 314 -43.20 61.10 32.58
N PRO A 315 -43.69 60.59 33.73
CA PRO A 315 -43.10 59.70 34.73
C PRO A 315 -44.09 58.59 35.18
N ASP A 316 -43.64 57.86 36.22
CA ASP A 316 -44.42 57.17 37.28
C ASP A 316 -44.76 55.69 37.12
N GLU A 317 -44.24 55.02 37.99
CA GLU A 317 -44.76 54.39 39.24
C GLU A 317 -44.99 52.88 39.18
N GLN A 318 -44.35 52.31 40.09
CA GLN A 318 -44.79 51.33 41.11
C GLN A 318 -44.88 49.87 40.70
N THR A 319 -44.09 49.07 41.31
CA THR A 319 -44.20 48.45 42.64
C THR A 319 -44.66 46.98 42.58
N GLU A 320 -43.99 46.23 43.34
CA GLU A 320 -44.35 45.04 44.14
C GLU A 320 -44.21 43.68 43.49
N GLN A 321 -43.23 42.91 43.97
CA GLN A 321 -43.25 42.00 45.12
C GLN A 321 -44.19 40.78 44.96
N ASN A 322 -43.62 39.66 45.04
CA ASN A 322 -43.75 38.62 46.08
C ASN A 322 -43.19 37.31 45.53
N GLU A 323 -42.18 36.75 46.14
CA GLU A 323 -42.08 35.94 47.34
C GLU A 323 -43.00 34.71 47.42
N GLN A 324 -42.27 33.61 47.64
CA GLN A 324 -42.65 32.46 48.49
C GLN A 324 -43.66 31.44 47.91
N THR A 325 -43.57 30.21 48.08
CA THR A 325 -43.11 29.36 49.18
C THR A 325 -43.32 27.90 48.76
N GLU A 326 -42.38 27.10 49.10
CA GLU A 326 -42.40 25.82 49.77
C GLU A 326 -43.56 24.83 49.62
N GLN A 327 -43.07 23.61 49.57
CA GLN A 327 -43.52 22.43 50.38
C GLN A 327 -44.60 21.52 49.79
N ASN A 328 -44.23 20.36 49.71
CA ASN A 328 -44.57 19.14 50.45
C ASN A 328 -45.25 17.99 49.66
N GLU A 329 -44.62 16.87 49.87
CA GLU A 329 -45.16 15.56 50.28
C GLU A 329 -46.30 14.94 49.44
N GLN A 330 -46.00 13.89 48.80
CA GLN A 330 -46.27 12.51 49.20
C GLN A 330 -45.65 11.52 48.24
#